data_a0bf31feef53b6db7d887fb0c9bbbe87
#
_entry.id   a0bf31feef53b6db7d887fb0c9bbbe87
#
_cell.length_a   1.000
_cell.length_b   1.000
_cell.length_c   1.000
_cell.angle_alpha   90.00
_cell.angle_beta   90.00
_cell.angle_gamma   90.00
#
_symmetry.space_group_name_H-M   'P 1'
#
loop_
_entity.id
_entity.type
_entity.pdbx_description
1 polymer ?
#
loop_
_entity_poly.entity_id
_entity_poly.type
_entity_poly.pdbx_seq_one_letter_code
_entity_poly.pdbx_strand_id
1 'polypeptide(L)'
;MTEQEKIRREKLEELKKLGVNPYPAELFPINNFSIDLIEDYKENSKVTIAGRIMSRRIQGNASFAEIQDSKGRIQVYFNRDEICKDNDKSKYNIIYKKLLDIGDIIGINGRMFKTKVGEITVLVKDFKILNKSLRPLPLPKVDSDGNEYDSFSDLEQRYRHRYLDLILNSQVKDIFVKRTKIINTIRNFLNKKSYLEVETPILQPIPGGASARPFITHHNALDIPLYLRISDELFLKKLIVGGLEAVYEFSRDFRNEGMDKNHNPEFTILELYVAYKDYFWMMDLTESLIEKVCIELNGKTKIQYDSKLIDFKAPYEKISMFDAIKKFTGYDISRMDENELRKICNDMSIEVDESMGEGKLIDAIFGSKCEKKFINPTFIIDYPKSMSPLTKQHRSNPNLTERFELFINGMEIANAYSELNDPIDQLERFENQLELGKKGDDEAMFIDMDFIKSLEYGMPPTSGIGIGLDRLIMLMTNQTSIQEVLFFPQMKPLRNEPVISNDAKIVLNKLQKKGECDFNIFKSEFDFSNKKWDKLTKELRVKDLISISKNENNLLIKPS
;
A
#
# COMPACT_ATOMS: atom_id res chain seq x y z
N MET A 1 -25.77 8.44 14.31
CA MET A 1 -26.13 9.29 13.15
C MET A 1 -26.19 10.74 13.62
N THR A 2 -25.40 11.61 13.03
CA THR A 2 -25.34 13.03 13.39
C THR A 2 -26.59 13.77 12.91
N GLU A 3 -26.87 14.97 13.45
CA GLU A 3 -27.99 15.83 13.00
C GLU A 3 -27.89 16.13 11.48
N GLN A 4 -26.70 16.44 11.00
CA GLN A 4 -26.46 16.69 9.57
C GLN A 4 -26.77 15.46 8.69
N GLU A 5 -26.46 14.27 9.15
CA GLU A 5 -26.79 13.03 8.43
C GLU A 5 -28.31 12.79 8.37
N LYS A 6 -29.07 13.16 9.41
CA LYS A 6 -30.55 13.08 9.41
C LYS A 6 -31.13 14.05 8.39
N ILE A 7 -30.74 15.31 8.45
CA ILE A 7 -31.19 16.36 7.51
C ILE A 7 -30.95 15.95 6.06
N ARG A 8 -29.77 15.38 5.76
CA ARG A 8 -29.45 14.93 4.39
C ARG A 8 -30.31 13.76 3.91
N ARG A 9 -30.72 12.87 4.82
CA ARG A 9 -31.66 11.78 4.51
C ARG A 9 -33.08 12.30 4.28
N GLU A 10 -33.51 13.28 5.02
CA GLU A 10 -34.79 13.95 4.81
C GLU A 10 -34.83 14.63 3.43
N LYS A 11 -33.76 15.37 3.07
CA LYS A 11 -33.60 15.97 1.72
C LYS A 11 -33.58 14.90 0.61
N LEU A 12 -33.00 13.74 0.86
CA LEU A 12 -33.04 12.61 -0.08
C LEU A 12 -34.47 12.16 -0.36
N GLU A 13 -35.28 11.99 0.70
CA GLU A 13 -36.67 11.56 0.55
C GLU A 13 -37.53 12.65 -0.14
N GLU A 14 -37.21 13.93 0.12
CA GLU A 14 -37.87 15.03 -0.55
C GLU A 14 -37.56 15.09 -2.06
N LEU A 15 -36.29 14.84 -2.46
CA LEU A 15 -35.91 14.69 -3.86
C LEU A 15 -36.71 13.58 -4.56
N LYS A 16 -36.84 12.42 -3.91
CA LYS A 16 -37.63 11.29 -4.46
C LYS A 16 -39.10 11.65 -4.63
N LYS A 17 -39.71 12.33 -3.64
CA LYS A 17 -41.09 12.80 -3.72
C LYS A 17 -41.33 13.76 -4.87
N LEU A 18 -40.31 14.56 -5.23
CA LEU A 18 -40.33 15.46 -6.39
C LEU A 18 -40.07 14.73 -7.72
N GLY A 19 -39.96 13.41 -7.73
CA GLY A 19 -39.67 12.60 -8.93
C GLY A 19 -38.22 12.73 -9.43
N VAL A 20 -37.34 13.27 -8.62
CA VAL A 20 -35.91 13.38 -8.97
C VAL A 20 -35.18 12.15 -8.50
N ASN A 21 -34.56 11.40 -9.44
CA ASN A 21 -33.69 10.28 -9.06
C ASN A 21 -32.34 10.82 -8.56
N PRO A 22 -32.00 10.66 -7.27
CA PRO A 22 -30.74 11.18 -6.73
C PRO A 22 -29.53 10.28 -6.99
N TYR A 23 -29.75 9.10 -7.60
CA TYR A 23 -28.72 8.10 -7.93
C TYR A 23 -28.96 7.48 -9.32
N PRO A 24 -28.92 8.30 -10.38
CA PRO A 24 -29.17 7.82 -11.74
C PRO A 24 -28.07 6.86 -12.19
N ALA A 25 -28.46 5.83 -12.94
CA ALA A 25 -27.54 4.89 -13.58
C ALA A 25 -27.17 5.31 -15.02
N GLU A 26 -27.90 6.27 -15.59
CA GLU A 26 -27.71 6.67 -16.97
C GLU A 26 -26.40 7.38 -17.20
N LEU A 27 -25.84 7.20 -18.40
CA LEU A 27 -24.66 7.92 -18.86
C LEU A 27 -24.85 9.43 -18.75
N PHE A 28 -23.88 10.13 -18.18
CA PHE A 28 -23.74 11.57 -18.26
C PHE A 28 -22.52 11.90 -19.14
N PRO A 29 -22.71 12.47 -20.34
CA PRO A 29 -21.65 12.60 -21.35
C PRO A 29 -20.72 13.80 -21.05
N ILE A 30 -19.69 13.59 -20.23
CA ILE A 30 -18.66 14.60 -19.95
C ILE A 30 -17.81 14.81 -21.21
N ASN A 31 -17.54 16.05 -21.58
CA ASN A 31 -16.65 16.36 -22.69
C ASN A 31 -15.41 17.19 -22.29
N ASN A 32 -15.35 17.70 -21.06
CA ASN A 32 -14.24 18.52 -20.57
C ASN A 32 -13.98 18.25 -19.08
N PHE A 33 -12.77 18.55 -18.64
CA PHE A 33 -12.38 18.57 -17.24
C PHE A 33 -11.99 19.99 -16.80
N SER A 34 -12.08 20.24 -15.49
CA SER A 34 -11.87 21.57 -14.89
C SER A 34 -10.58 22.26 -15.32
N ILE A 35 -9.44 21.60 -15.20
CA ILE A 35 -8.13 22.18 -15.54
C ILE A 35 -8.01 22.45 -17.04
N ASP A 36 -8.45 21.54 -17.89
CA ASP A 36 -8.40 21.71 -19.35
C ASP A 36 -9.18 22.97 -19.79
N LEU A 37 -10.31 23.25 -19.11
CA LEU A 37 -11.12 24.44 -19.37
C LEU A 37 -10.48 25.75 -18.91
N ILE A 38 -9.64 25.67 -17.89
CA ILE A 38 -8.88 26.82 -17.36
C ILE A 38 -7.69 27.11 -18.28
N GLU A 39 -6.95 26.07 -18.67
CA GLU A 39 -5.74 26.18 -19.51
C GLU A 39 -6.06 26.56 -20.97
N ASP A 40 -7.10 25.95 -21.58
CA ASP A 40 -7.56 26.24 -22.94
C ASP A 40 -8.89 26.98 -22.93
N TYR A 41 -8.93 28.12 -22.20
CA TYR A 41 -10.15 28.92 -22.07
C TYR A 41 -10.64 29.45 -23.42
N LYS A 42 -11.89 29.15 -23.76
CA LYS A 42 -12.58 29.67 -24.93
C LYS A 42 -13.93 30.28 -24.51
N GLU A 43 -14.05 31.60 -24.64
CA GLU A 43 -15.27 32.30 -24.25
C GLU A 43 -16.49 31.77 -25.01
N ASN A 44 -17.62 31.65 -24.31
CA ASN A 44 -18.89 31.13 -24.84
C ASN A 44 -18.87 29.67 -25.35
N SER A 45 -17.75 28.92 -25.21
CA SER A 45 -17.72 27.49 -25.57
C SER A 45 -18.73 26.71 -24.73
N LYS A 46 -19.45 25.78 -25.36
CA LYS A 46 -20.37 24.86 -24.68
C LYS A 46 -19.58 23.76 -24.00
N VAL A 47 -19.91 23.51 -22.76
CA VAL A 47 -19.23 22.53 -21.94
C VAL A 47 -20.22 21.63 -21.20
N THR A 48 -19.84 20.36 -21.05
CA THR A 48 -20.53 19.39 -20.19
C THR A 48 -19.51 18.83 -19.22
N ILE A 49 -19.66 19.14 -17.94
CA ILE A 49 -18.77 18.74 -16.87
C ILE A 49 -19.55 18.02 -15.77
N ALA A 50 -18.87 17.22 -14.97
CA ALA A 50 -19.42 16.65 -13.76
C ALA A 50 -18.40 16.67 -12.62
N GLY A 51 -18.87 16.85 -11.40
CA GLY A 51 -17.99 16.88 -10.26
C GLY A 51 -18.73 17.04 -8.93
N ARG A 52 -17.94 17.03 -7.87
CA ARG A 52 -18.41 17.18 -6.50
C ARG A 52 -18.48 18.66 -6.11
N ILE A 53 -19.59 19.08 -5.51
CA ILE A 53 -19.73 20.42 -4.95
C ILE A 53 -18.83 20.55 -3.72
N MET A 54 -17.81 21.40 -3.80
CA MET A 54 -16.86 21.64 -2.71
C MET A 54 -17.16 22.91 -1.90
N SER A 55 -17.70 23.92 -2.56
CA SER A 55 -18.19 25.14 -1.91
C SER A 55 -19.42 25.68 -2.60
N ARG A 56 -20.21 26.47 -1.88
CA ARG A 56 -21.43 27.08 -2.41
C ARG A 56 -21.74 28.39 -1.72
N ARG A 57 -21.91 29.45 -2.50
CA ARG A 57 -22.30 30.79 -2.02
C ARG A 57 -23.57 31.25 -2.74
N ILE A 58 -24.69 31.25 -2.01
CA ILE A 58 -26.02 31.61 -2.54
C ILE A 58 -26.26 33.09 -2.28
N GLN A 59 -26.63 33.83 -3.33
CA GLN A 59 -26.96 35.28 -3.31
C GLN A 59 -28.29 35.50 -4.04
N GLY A 60 -29.41 35.32 -3.33
CA GLY A 60 -30.74 35.50 -3.90
C GLY A 60 -31.03 34.56 -5.09
N ASN A 61 -31.11 35.13 -6.28
CA ASN A 61 -31.40 34.45 -7.55
C ASN A 61 -30.16 33.93 -8.28
N ALA A 62 -28.98 34.17 -7.72
CA ALA A 62 -27.71 33.77 -8.27
C ALA A 62 -26.89 33.04 -7.22
N SER A 63 -25.96 32.17 -7.64
CA SER A 63 -25.07 31.45 -6.76
C SER A 63 -23.78 31.09 -7.46
N PHE A 64 -22.69 31.19 -6.75
CA PHE A 64 -21.42 30.58 -7.14
C PHE A 64 -21.21 29.28 -6.38
N ALA A 65 -20.65 28.30 -7.05
CA ALA A 65 -20.20 27.07 -6.43
C ALA A 65 -18.85 26.68 -7.04
N GLU A 66 -18.10 25.86 -6.34
CA GLU A 66 -16.89 25.24 -6.84
C GLU A 66 -17.11 23.74 -7.02
N ILE A 67 -16.83 23.24 -8.21
CA ILE A 67 -16.98 21.84 -8.58
C ILE A 67 -15.60 21.20 -8.72
N GLN A 68 -15.40 20.08 -8.04
CA GLN A 68 -14.17 19.28 -8.11
C GLN A 68 -14.40 18.04 -8.95
N ASP A 69 -13.57 17.86 -9.98
CA ASP A 69 -13.48 16.63 -10.78
C ASP A 69 -12.16 15.87 -10.53
N SER A 70 -11.80 14.96 -11.44
CA SER A 70 -10.56 14.17 -11.32
C SER A 70 -9.28 14.98 -11.51
N LYS A 71 -9.32 16.08 -12.26
CA LYS A 71 -8.16 16.93 -12.58
C LYS A 71 -7.99 18.13 -11.65
N GLY A 72 -9.09 18.70 -11.14
CA GLY A 72 -9.01 19.87 -10.28
C GLY A 72 -10.36 20.45 -9.91
N ARG A 73 -10.41 21.79 -9.81
CA ARG A 73 -11.62 22.54 -9.44
C ARG A 73 -11.88 23.65 -10.43
N ILE A 74 -13.16 23.95 -10.63
CA ILE A 74 -13.61 25.06 -11.44
C ILE A 74 -14.82 25.75 -10.81
N GLN A 75 -14.86 27.07 -10.90
CA GLN A 75 -16.02 27.84 -10.47
C GLN A 75 -17.17 27.67 -11.45
N VAL A 76 -18.37 27.54 -10.92
CA VAL A 76 -19.61 27.46 -11.68
C VAL A 76 -20.60 28.53 -11.17
N TYR A 77 -21.33 29.16 -12.08
CA TYR A 77 -22.30 30.20 -11.77
C TYR A 77 -23.71 29.73 -12.12
N PHE A 78 -24.55 29.65 -11.10
CA PHE A 78 -25.95 29.32 -11.22
C PHE A 78 -26.77 30.60 -11.22
N ASN A 79 -27.52 30.83 -12.28
CA ASN A 79 -28.50 31.90 -12.36
C ASN A 79 -29.88 31.28 -12.52
N ARG A 80 -30.82 31.64 -11.59
CA ARG A 80 -32.18 31.08 -11.56
C ARG A 80 -32.88 31.18 -12.90
N ASP A 81 -32.81 32.36 -13.55
CA ASP A 81 -33.58 32.67 -14.75
C ASP A 81 -32.93 32.06 -16.03
N GLU A 82 -31.64 31.71 -15.96
CA GLU A 82 -30.95 30.94 -17.00
C GLU A 82 -31.29 29.44 -16.92
N ILE A 83 -31.43 28.91 -15.72
CA ILE A 83 -31.72 27.48 -15.47
C ILE A 83 -33.20 27.18 -15.62
N CYS A 84 -34.06 28.09 -15.14
CA CYS A 84 -35.51 27.95 -15.14
C CYS A 84 -36.10 28.99 -16.10
N LYS A 85 -36.19 28.65 -17.37
CA LYS A 85 -36.74 29.56 -18.40
C LYS A 85 -38.25 29.77 -18.29
N ASP A 86 -38.93 28.78 -17.75
CA ASP A 86 -40.37 28.80 -17.54
C ASP A 86 -40.75 29.50 -16.24
N ASN A 87 -42.07 29.62 -15.96
CA ASN A 87 -42.57 30.18 -14.70
C ASN A 87 -42.24 29.35 -13.49
N ASP A 88 -41.99 28.03 -13.67
CA ASP A 88 -41.58 27.14 -12.56
C ASP A 88 -40.09 27.34 -12.23
N LYS A 89 -39.83 27.93 -11.08
CA LYS A 89 -38.48 28.15 -10.55
C LYS A 89 -38.03 27.07 -9.55
N SER A 90 -38.74 25.95 -9.48
CA SER A 90 -38.49 24.88 -8.50
C SER A 90 -37.11 24.25 -8.63
N LYS A 91 -36.61 24.08 -9.85
CA LYS A 91 -35.27 23.50 -10.09
C LYS A 91 -34.17 24.29 -9.39
N TYR A 92 -34.22 25.62 -9.41
CA TYR A 92 -33.26 26.45 -8.69
C TYR A 92 -33.65 26.62 -7.20
N ASN A 93 -34.90 27.07 -6.93
CA ASN A 93 -35.30 27.46 -5.56
C ASN A 93 -35.42 26.30 -4.58
N ILE A 94 -35.83 25.11 -5.06
CA ILE A 94 -36.03 23.94 -4.22
C ILE A 94 -34.84 22.97 -4.40
N ILE A 95 -34.66 22.44 -5.61
CA ILE A 95 -33.66 21.37 -5.82
C ILE A 95 -32.25 21.91 -5.53
N TYR A 96 -31.80 22.94 -6.26
CA TYR A 96 -30.44 23.46 -6.10
C TYR A 96 -30.23 24.12 -4.72
N LYS A 97 -31.12 25.04 -4.35
CA LYS A 97 -30.90 25.91 -3.20
C LYS A 97 -31.13 25.22 -1.86
N LYS A 98 -32.16 24.35 -1.76
CA LYS A 98 -32.54 23.71 -0.48
C LYS A 98 -32.09 22.28 -0.35
N LEU A 99 -32.17 21.47 -1.41
CA LEU A 99 -31.97 20.02 -1.33
C LEU A 99 -30.56 19.53 -1.66
N LEU A 100 -29.79 20.30 -2.46
CA LEU A 100 -28.37 20.00 -2.67
C LEU A 100 -27.54 20.47 -1.48
N ASP A 101 -26.46 19.73 -1.22
CA ASP A 101 -25.48 20.00 -0.19
C ASP A 101 -24.06 19.97 -0.74
N ILE A 102 -23.12 20.55 0.01
CA ILE A 102 -21.69 20.35 -0.23
C ILE A 102 -21.40 18.84 -0.09
N GLY A 103 -20.66 18.31 -1.05
CA GLY A 103 -20.37 16.88 -1.17
C GLY A 103 -21.22 16.14 -2.21
N ASP A 104 -22.36 16.71 -2.65
CA ASP A 104 -23.17 16.12 -3.73
C ASP A 104 -22.40 16.15 -5.05
N ILE A 105 -22.64 15.18 -5.93
CA ILE A 105 -22.07 15.15 -7.28
C ILE A 105 -23.15 15.54 -8.28
N ILE A 106 -22.83 16.51 -9.13
CA ILE A 106 -23.74 17.02 -10.15
C ILE A 106 -23.06 17.00 -11.52
N GLY A 107 -23.88 16.80 -12.53
CA GLY A 107 -23.53 17.04 -13.93
C GLY A 107 -24.07 18.39 -14.36
N ILE A 108 -23.32 19.12 -15.16
CA ILE A 108 -23.60 20.50 -15.59
C ILE A 108 -23.45 20.60 -17.09
N ASN A 109 -24.46 21.16 -17.73
CA ASN A 109 -24.38 21.69 -19.09
C ASN A 109 -24.32 23.21 -19.03
N GLY A 110 -23.33 23.83 -19.65
CA GLY A 110 -23.11 25.25 -19.55
C GLY A 110 -22.30 25.86 -20.66
N ARG A 111 -21.86 27.08 -20.44
CA ARG A 111 -20.90 27.78 -21.32
C ARG A 111 -19.85 28.50 -20.49
N MET A 112 -18.67 28.64 -21.08
CA MET A 112 -17.56 29.35 -20.46
C MET A 112 -17.76 30.86 -20.52
N PHE A 113 -17.39 31.55 -19.43
CA PHE A 113 -17.28 33.01 -19.39
C PHE A 113 -16.26 33.43 -18.32
N LYS A 114 -15.85 34.71 -18.38
CA LYS A 114 -15.08 35.34 -17.32
C LYS A 114 -15.96 36.24 -16.47
N THR A 115 -15.84 36.15 -15.16
CA THR A 115 -16.49 37.09 -14.25
C THR A 115 -15.89 38.49 -14.37
N LYS A 116 -16.54 39.51 -13.80
CA LYS A 116 -16.03 40.91 -13.79
C LYS A 116 -14.64 41.03 -13.14
N VAL A 117 -14.28 40.12 -12.26
CA VAL A 117 -12.96 40.05 -11.58
C VAL A 117 -11.96 39.14 -12.32
N GLY A 118 -12.32 38.63 -13.50
CA GLY A 118 -11.42 37.84 -14.34
C GLY A 118 -11.45 36.34 -14.09
N GLU A 119 -12.26 35.82 -13.14
CA GLU A 119 -12.35 34.40 -12.81
C GLU A 119 -13.01 33.60 -13.94
N ILE A 120 -12.32 32.52 -14.40
CA ILE A 120 -12.84 31.61 -15.41
C ILE A 120 -13.95 30.75 -14.80
N THR A 121 -15.14 30.80 -15.37
CA THR A 121 -16.35 30.28 -14.75
C THR A 121 -17.24 29.59 -15.80
N VAL A 122 -17.96 28.55 -15.41
CA VAL A 122 -19.01 27.92 -16.21
C VAL A 122 -20.36 28.53 -15.85
N LEU A 123 -21.01 29.24 -16.78
CA LEU A 123 -22.42 29.62 -16.64
C LEU A 123 -23.31 28.41 -16.85
N VAL A 124 -23.95 27.97 -15.79
CA VAL A 124 -24.83 26.80 -15.79
C VAL A 124 -26.11 27.08 -16.56
N LYS A 125 -26.40 26.30 -17.60
CA LYS A 125 -27.66 26.33 -18.35
C LYS A 125 -28.63 25.24 -17.87
N ASP A 126 -28.07 24.11 -17.45
CA ASP A 126 -28.81 22.98 -16.90
C ASP A 126 -27.91 22.16 -16.00
N PHE A 127 -28.52 21.45 -15.02
CA PHE A 127 -27.81 20.51 -14.18
C PHE A 127 -28.66 19.29 -13.84
N LYS A 128 -27.97 18.16 -13.58
CA LYS A 128 -28.56 16.89 -13.11
C LYS A 128 -27.86 16.45 -11.83
N ILE A 129 -28.60 15.93 -10.85
CA ILE A 129 -28.02 15.27 -9.70
C ILE A 129 -27.50 13.91 -10.16
N LEU A 130 -26.23 13.62 -9.88
CA LEU A 130 -25.60 12.34 -10.19
C LEU A 130 -25.38 11.48 -8.94
N ASN A 131 -25.22 12.13 -7.78
CA ASN A 131 -25.14 11.43 -6.51
C ASN A 131 -25.47 12.38 -5.35
N LYS A 132 -26.37 11.97 -4.46
CA LYS A 132 -26.67 12.66 -3.20
C LYS A 132 -25.76 12.14 -2.07
N SER A 133 -24.90 13.00 -1.53
CA SER A 133 -24.05 12.69 -0.39
C SER A 133 -24.84 12.69 0.92
N LEU A 134 -24.78 11.59 1.66
CA LEU A 134 -25.51 11.43 2.94
C LEU A 134 -24.67 11.78 4.17
N ARG A 135 -23.36 12.02 3.98
CA ARG A 135 -22.45 12.45 5.05
C ARG A 135 -21.81 13.77 4.68
N PRO A 136 -21.67 14.70 5.63
CA PRO A 136 -20.92 15.93 5.39
C PRO A 136 -19.45 15.62 5.19
N LEU A 137 -18.78 16.37 4.31
CA LEU A 137 -17.34 16.34 4.20
C LEU A 137 -16.71 17.07 5.40
N PRO A 138 -15.65 16.53 6.01
CA PRO A 138 -14.89 17.22 7.05
C PRO A 138 -14.00 18.31 6.41
N LEU A 139 -14.62 19.37 5.93
CA LEU A 139 -13.93 20.51 5.35
C LEU A 139 -13.30 21.37 6.44
N PRO A 140 -12.13 21.96 6.20
CA PRO A 140 -11.52 22.89 7.12
C PRO A 140 -12.46 24.09 7.36
N LYS A 141 -12.44 24.58 8.57
CA LYS A 141 -13.11 25.83 8.91
C LYS A 141 -12.10 26.97 8.82
N VAL A 142 -12.54 28.13 8.39
CA VAL A 142 -11.71 29.33 8.28
C VAL A 142 -12.23 30.35 9.27
N ASP A 143 -11.35 30.90 10.12
CA ASP A 143 -11.72 31.98 11.04
C ASP A 143 -11.81 33.35 10.33
N SER A 144 -12.14 34.40 11.09
CA SER A 144 -12.24 35.76 10.56
C SER A 144 -10.93 36.31 10.02
N ASP A 145 -9.80 35.76 10.48
CA ASP A 145 -8.44 36.20 10.13
C ASP A 145 -7.85 35.38 8.98
N GLY A 146 -8.62 34.39 8.45
CA GLY A 146 -8.23 33.54 7.32
C GLY A 146 -7.43 32.29 7.71
N ASN A 147 -7.29 31.98 9.01
CA ASN A 147 -6.59 30.77 9.45
C ASN A 147 -7.50 29.56 9.31
N GLU A 148 -6.97 28.49 8.72
CA GLU A 148 -7.66 27.20 8.63
C GLU A 148 -7.48 26.38 9.90
N TYR A 149 -8.57 25.79 10.39
CA TYR A 149 -8.59 24.84 11.51
C TYR A 149 -9.54 23.68 11.23
N ASP A 150 -9.43 22.61 12.01
CA ASP A 150 -10.18 21.36 11.78
C ASP A 150 -9.92 20.75 10.39
N SER A 151 -8.73 20.98 9.80
CA SER A 151 -8.37 20.35 8.53
C SER A 151 -8.21 18.83 8.70
N PHE A 152 -8.55 18.06 7.66
CA PHE A 152 -8.39 16.59 7.64
C PHE A 152 -6.90 16.22 7.44
N SER A 153 -6.09 16.48 8.48
CA SER A 153 -4.62 16.39 8.47
C SER A 153 -4.07 15.23 9.34
N ASP A 154 -4.86 14.68 10.26
CA ASP A 154 -4.45 13.56 11.09
C ASP A 154 -4.12 12.33 10.21
N LEU A 155 -2.88 11.84 10.32
CA LEU A 155 -2.36 10.79 9.45
C LEU A 155 -3.13 9.48 9.60
N GLU A 156 -3.52 9.11 10.83
CA GLU A 156 -4.26 7.89 11.06
C GLU A 156 -5.65 7.95 10.42
N GLN A 157 -6.35 9.06 10.56
CA GLN A 157 -7.66 9.27 9.92
C GLN A 157 -7.55 9.29 8.40
N ARG A 158 -6.51 9.92 7.84
CA ARG A 158 -6.24 9.94 6.40
C ARG A 158 -6.03 8.53 5.84
N TYR A 159 -5.28 7.68 6.53
CA TYR A 159 -5.05 6.31 6.09
C TYR A 159 -6.29 5.42 6.23
N ARG A 160 -7.03 5.54 7.32
CA ARG A 160 -8.28 4.80 7.54
C ARG A 160 -9.40 5.20 6.59
N HIS A 161 -9.44 6.47 6.22
CA HIS A 161 -10.48 7.06 5.37
C HIS A 161 -9.86 7.63 4.09
N ARG A 162 -9.04 6.85 3.40
CA ARG A 162 -8.32 7.28 2.19
C ARG A 162 -9.22 7.92 1.13
N TYR A 163 -10.48 7.49 1.02
CA TYR A 163 -11.45 8.10 0.13
C TYR A 163 -11.76 9.57 0.51
N LEU A 164 -11.76 9.93 1.79
CA LEU A 164 -11.87 11.33 2.23
C LEU A 164 -10.57 12.08 1.96
N ASP A 165 -9.43 11.49 2.25
CA ASP A 165 -8.12 12.03 1.98
C ASP A 165 -7.96 12.41 0.48
N LEU A 166 -8.36 11.52 -0.43
CA LEU A 166 -8.35 11.76 -1.87
C LEU A 166 -9.34 12.85 -2.33
N ILE A 167 -10.42 13.10 -1.59
CA ILE A 167 -11.37 14.18 -1.88
C ILE A 167 -10.82 15.53 -1.41
N LEU A 168 -10.20 15.56 -0.22
CA LEU A 168 -9.86 16.80 0.47
C LEU A 168 -8.43 17.27 0.18
N ASN A 169 -7.49 16.34 0.03
CA ASN A 169 -6.06 16.60 -0.12
C ASN A 169 -5.61 16.25 -1.56
N SER A 170 -5.68 17.21 -2.46
CA SER A 170 -5.39 17.00 -3.89
C SER A 170 -3.98 16.45 -4.15
N GLN A 171 -2.98 16.87 -3.35
CA GLN A 171 -1.59 16.41 -3.45
C GLN A 171 -1.44 14.89 -3.25
N VAL A 172 -2.37 14.25 -2.52
CA VAL A 172 -2.34 12.79 -2.30
C VAL A 172 -2.58 12.03 -3.61
N LYS A 173 -3.44 12.54 -4.50
CA LYS A 173 -3.66 11.95 -5.83
C LYS A 173 -2.38 11.91 -6.66
N ASP A 174 -1.56 12.96 -6.58
CA ASP A 174 -0.32 13.08 -7.35
C ASP A 174 0.69 12.00 -6.97
N ILE A 175 0.74 11.58 -5.71
CA ILE A 175 1.60 10.47 -5.26
C ILE A 175 1.22 9.19 -6.02
N PHE A 176 -0.06 8.87 -6.13
CA PHE A 176 -0.52 7.66 -6.80
C PHE A 176 -0.40 7.73 -8.34
N VAL A 177 -0.56 8.92 -8.94
CA VAL A 177 -0.26 9.14 -10.35
C VAL A 177 1.24 8.90 -10.62
N LYS A 178 2.11 9.45 -9.76
CA LYS A 178 3.55 9.24 -9.82
C LYS A 178 3.92 7.77 -9.62
N ARG A 179 3.27 7.06 -8.68
CA ARG A 179 3.43 5.61 -8.49
C ARG A 179 3.17 4.85 -9.78
N THR A 180 2.06 5.12 -10.44
CA THR A 180 1.73 4.49 -11.73
C THR A 180 2.76 4.83 -12.81
N LYS A 181 3.22 6.09 -12.86
CA LYS A 181 4.27 6.51 -13.81
C LYS A 181 5.57 5.78 -13.58
N ILE A 182 6.00 5.59 -12.32
CA ILE A 182 7.22 4.83 -11.94
C ILE A 182 7.11 3.38 -12.46
N ILE A 183 6.02 2.68 -12.12
CA ILE A 183 5.81 1.28 -12.54
C ILE A 183 5.82 1.17 -14.08
N ASN A 184 5.15 2.07 -14.78
CA ASN A 184 5.14 2.07 -16.25
C ASN A 184 6.52 2.39 -16.84
N THR A 185 7.32 3.26 -16.21
CA THR A 185 8.69 3.56 -16.64
C THR A 185 9.57 2.32 -16.53
N ILE A 186 9.49 1.58 -15.42
CA ILE A 186 10.20 0.32 -15.19
C ILE A 186 9.76 -0.72 -16.22
N ARG A 187 8.44 -0.94 -16.36
CA ARG A 187 7.88 -1.88 -17.35
C ARG A 187 8.38 -1.60 -18.77
N ASN A 188 8.32 -0.34 -19.18
CA ASN A 188 8.81 0.07 -20.50
C ASN A 188 10.33 -0.12 -20.66
N PHE A 189 11.11 0.04 -19.60
CA PHE A 189 12.55 -0.20 -19.62
C PHE A 189 12.85 -1.68 -19.83
N LEU A 190 12.17 -2.58 -19.13
CA LEU A 190 12.37 -4.03 -19.24
C LEU A 190 11.83 -4.57 -20.57
N ASN A 191 10.65 -4.13 -21.00
CA ASN A 191 10.05 -4.54 -22.28
C ASN A 191 10.92 -4.14 -23.49
N LYS A 192 11.59 -2.98 -23.44
CA LYS A 192 12.56 -2.57 -24.48
C LYS A 192 13.77 -3.49 -24.58
N LYS A 193 14.06 -4.25 -23.52
CA LYS A 193 15.11 -5.29 -23.51
C LYS A 193 14.58 -6.67 -23.89
N SER A 194 13.28 -6.75 -24.29
CA SER A 194 12.59 -7.99 -24.62
C SER A 194 12.46 -8.97 -23.44
N TYR A 195 12.40 -8.46 -22.21
CA TYR A 195 12.15 -9.28 -21.03
C TYR A 195 10.66 -9.57 -20.91
N LEU A 196 10.31 -10.77 -20.50
CA LEU A 196 8.93 -11.25 -20.41
C LEU A 196 8.33 -10.95 -19.03
N GLU A 197 7.23 -10.19 -18.99
CA GLU A 197 6.41 -10.05 -17.79
C GLU A 197 5.60 -11.33 -17.58
N VAL A 198 5.67 -11.92 -16.39
CA VAL A 198 5.00 -13.17 -16.04
C VAL A 198 4.22 -13.03 -14.74
N GLU A 199 3.38 -14.01 -14.45
CA GLU A 199 2.66 -14.13 -13.18
C GLU A 199 2.88 -15.53 -12.61
N THR A 200 3.25 -15.62 -11.34
CA THR A 200 3.47 -16.86 -10.61
C THR A 200 2.46 -17.02 -9.46
N PRO A 201 2.30 -18.24 -8.89
CA PRO A 201 1.26 -18.47 -7.88
C PRO A 201 1.45 -17.67 -6.60
N ILE A 202 0.38 -16.96 -6.18
CA ILE A 202 0.30 -16.33 -4.86
C ILE A 202 0.08 -17.37 -3.76
N LEU A 203 -0.77 -18.39 -4.02
CA LEU A 203 -1.02 -19.50 -3.10
C LEU A 203 -0.01 -20.60 -3.38
N GLN A 204 0.85 -20.86 -2.42
CA GLN A 204 1.96 -21.82 -2.55
C GLN A 204 1.78 -22.97 -1.55
N PRO A 205 2.11 -24.22 -1.95
CA PRO A 205 2.09 -25.37 -1.03
C PRO A 205 3.23 -25.32 -0.03
N ILE A 206 4.36 -24.70 -0.39
CA ILE A 206 5.57 -24.54 0.42
C ILE A 206 6.03 -23.09 0.29
N PRO A 207 6.17 -22.32 1.38
CA PRO A 207 6.72 -20.97 1.31
C PRO A 207 8.24 -21.06 1.13
N GLY A 208 8.79 -20.22 0.25
CA GLY A 208 10.23 -20.22 -0.01
C GLY A 208 10.69 -18.94 -0.74
N GLY A 209 11.99 -18.84 -0.99
CA GLY A 209 12.61 -17.69 -1.69
C GLY A 209 12.97 -16.52 -0.78
N ALA A 210 12.59 -16.53 0.50
CA ALA A 210 12.95 -15.51 1.47
C ALA A 210 12.95 -16.09 2.89
N SER A 211 13.62 -15.40 3.82
CA SER A 211 13.52 -15.67 5.26
C SER A 211 12.46 -14.75 5.84
N ALA A 212 11.22 -15.25 5.98
CA ALA A 212 10.08 -14.49 6.48
C ALA A 212 8.96 -15.41 6.95
N ARG A 213 8.10 -14.94 7.85
CA ARG A 213 6.91 -15.69 8.27
C ARG A 213 5.79 -15.60 7.26
N PRO A 214 5.24 -16.73 6.79
CA PRO A 214 4.11 -16.72 5.86
C PRO A 214 2.76 -16.51 6.57
N PHE A 215 1.78 -15.97 5.82
CA PHE A 215 0.37 -16.12 6.17
C PHE A 215 -0.11 -17.51 5.72
N ILE A 216 -0.84 -18.21 6.59
CA ILE A 216 -1.36 -19.55 6.34
C ILE A 216 -2.85 -19.47 6.04
N THR A 217 -3.30 -20.15 4.99
CA THR A 217 -4.69 -20.31 4.64
C THR A 217 -5.03 -21.80 4.45
N HIS A 218 -6.28 -22.13 4.11
CA HIS A 218 -6.74 -23.50 3.93
C HIS A 218 -7.55 -23.65 2.64
N HIS A 219 -7.21 -24.63 1.83
CA HIS A 219 -7.96 -24.97 0.63
C HIS A 219 -9.06 -25.99 0.97
N ASN A 220 -10.29 -25.52 1.13
CA ASN A 220 -11.41 -26.34 1.62
C ASN A 220 -11.70 -27.60 0.81
N ALA A 221 -11.62 -27.54 -0.52
CA ALA A 221 -11.95 -28.68 -1.38
C ALA A 221 -10.89 -29.77 -1.38
N LEU A 222 -9.64 -29.41 -1.15
CA LEU A 222 -8.50 -30.37 -1.07
C LEU A 222 -8.13 -30.74 0.36
N ASP A 223 -8.68 -30.04 1.34
CA ASP A 223 -8.38 -30.19 2.77
C ASP A 223 -6.87 -30.08 3.09
N ILE A 224 -6.20 -29.08 2.47
CA ILE A 224 -4.77 -28.85 2.63
C ILE A 224 -4.48 -27.43 3.08
N PRO A 225 -3.41 -27.19 3.88
CA PRO A 225 -2.89 -25.86 4.12
C PRO A 225 -2.22 -25.30 2.86
N LEU A 226 -2.37 -23.99 2.62
CA LEU A 226 -1.62 -23.23 1.64
C LEU A 226 -1.05 -21.99 2.30
N TYR A 227 -0.03 -21.41 1.69
CA TYR A 227 0.67 -20.23 2.18
C TYR A 227 0.54 -19.11 1.16
N LEU A 228 0.32 -17.87 1.63
CA LEU A 228 0.53 -16.71 0.79
C LEU A 228 2.03 -16.54 0.58
N ARG A 229 2.45 -16.31 -0.66
CA ARG A 229 3.87 -16.22 -1.01
C ARG A 229 4.59 -15.14 -0.20
N ILE A 230 5.80 -15.45 0.22
CA ILE A 230 6.75 -14.51 0.84
C ILE A 230 7.76 -13.97 -0.17
N SER A 231 7.88 -14.65 -1.32
CA SER A 231 8.67 -14.35 -2.51
C SER A 231 8.17 -15.18 -3.69
N ASP A 232 8.42 -14.74 -4.91
CA ASP A 232 8.17 -15.44 -6.17
C ASP A 232 9.45 -16.02 -6.80
N GLU A 233 10.61 -15.81 -6.18
CA GLU A 233 11.95 -16.20 -6.62
C GLU A 233 12.02 -17.63 -7.16
N LEU A 234 11.59 -18.65 -6.38
CA LEU A 234 11.76 -20.05 -6.76
C LEU A 234 10.95 -20.40 -8.03
N PHE A 235 9.77 -19.80 -8.20
CA PHE A 235 8.95 -20.00 -9.40
C PHE A 235 9.58 -19.32 -10.63
N LEU A 236 10.12 -18.11 -10.49
CA LEU A 236 10.77 -17.40 -11.58
C LEU A 236 12.05 -18.16 -12.03
N LYS A 237 12.82 -18.71 -11.11
CA LYS A 237 13.97 -19.59 -11.42
C LYS A 237 13.53 -20.86 -12.18
N LYS A 238 12.39 -21.47 -11.82
CA LYS A 238 11.82 -22.60 -12.59
C LYS A 238 11.48 -22.22 -14.03
N LEU A 239 11.08 -20.96 -14.30
CA LEU A 239 10.86 -20.45 -15.65
C LEU A 239 12.18 -20.30 -16.42
N ILE A 240 13.26 -19.90 -15.76
CA ILE A 240 14.62 -19.88 -16.35
C ILE A 240 15.06 -21.30 -16.72
N VAL A 241 14.85 -22.28 -15.84
CA VAL A 241 15.09 -23.71 -16.16
C VAL A 241 14.26 -24.14 -17.38
N GLY A 242 13.03 -23.65 -17.49
CA GLY A 242 12.15 -23.90 -18.63
C GLY A 242 12.56 -23.25 -19.94
N GLY A 243 13.66 -22.46 -19.97
CA GLY A 243 14.22 -21.83 -21.15
C GLY A 243 13.74 -20.40 -21.43
N LEU A 244 13.07 -19.74 -20.48
CA LEU A 244 12.79 -18.31 -20.57
C LEU A 244 14.00 -17.53 -20.08
N GLU A 245 14.78 -16.92 -21.00
CA GLU A 245 16.07 -16.32 -20.67
C GLU A 245 16.01 -15.04 -19.83
N ALA A 246 14.87 -14.34 -19.82
CA ALA A 246 14.68 -13.15 -19.01
C ALA A 246 13.19 -12.97 -18.66
N VAL A 247 12.89 -13.06 -17.37
CA VAL A 247 11.53 -12.96 -16.84
C VAL A 247 11.47 -11.94 -15.69
N TYR A 248 10.35 -11.23 -15.58
CA TYR A 248 10.10 -10.36 -14.43
C TYR A 248 8.63 -10.39 -14.01
N GLU A 249 8.38 -10.10 -12.73
CA GLU A 249 7.05 -9.99 -12.18
C GLU A 249 6.95 -8.73 -11.30
N PHE A 250 5.85 -7.99 -11.45
CA PHE A 250 5.43 -7.02 -10.43
C PHE A 250 4.55 -7.76 -9.44
N SER A 251 5.16 -8.28 -8.41
CA SER A 251 4.49 -9.16 -7.47
C SER A 251 3.94 -8.44 -6.25
N ARG A 252 2.97 -9.08 -5.61
CA ARG A 252 2.52 -8.77 -4.27
C ARG A 252 2.96 -9.89 -3.36
N ASP A 253 3.82 -9.59 -2.40
CA ASP A 253 4.33 -10.52 -1.41
C ASP A 253 3.75 -10.22 -0.03
N PHE A 254 3.71 -11.26 0.81
CA PHE A 254 3.02 -11.25 2.09
C PHE A 254 3.96 -11.76 3.18
N ARG A 255 4.28 -10.91 4.17
CA ARG A 255 5.10 -11.29 5.33
C ARG A 255 4.33 -10.99 6.61
N ASN A 256 4.12 -12.04 7.42
CA ASN A 256 3.35 -11.97 8.66
C ASN A 256 4.20 -11.41 9.82
N GLU A 257 4.64 -10.19 9.67
CA GLU A 257 5.58 -9.50 10.55
C GLU A 257 5.00 -8.17 11.06
N GLY A 258 5.82 -7.41 11.78
CA GLY A 258 5.44 -6.12 12.33
C GLY A 258 5.19 -5.05 11.25
N MET A 259 4.43 -4.03 11.61
CA MET A 259 4.15 -2.86 10.75
C MET A 259 4.84 -1.63 11.32
N ASP A 260 5.55 -0.92 10.46
CA ASP A 260 6.19 0.35 10.79
C ASP A 260 6.16 1.33 9.60
N LYS A 261 7.03 2.33 9.61
CA LYS A 261 7.12 3.33 8.53
C LYS A 261 7.63 2.76 7.20
N ASN A 262 8.37 1.65 7.23
CA ASN A 262 9.04 1.05 6.08
C ASN A 262 8.46 -0.32 5.71
N HIS A 263 7.61 -0.90 6.58
CA HIS A 263 7.08 -2.25 6.44
C HIS A 263 5.56 -2.29 6.51
N ASN A 264 4.96 -3.00 5.57
CA ASN A 264 3.55 -3.37 5.53
C ASN A 264 3.44 -4.88 5.28
N PRO A 265 2.51 -5.60 5.90
CA PRO A 265 2.41 -7.07 5.76
C PRO A 265 2.21 -7.57 4.34
N GLU A 266 1.66 -6.75 3.46
CA GLU A 266 1.62 -6.94 2.03
C GLU A 266 2.29 -5.76 1.33
N PHE A 267 3.17 -6.02 0.37
CA PHE A 267 3.94 -4.99 -0.32
C PHE A 267 4.17 -5.36 -1.79
N THR A 268 4.53 -4.37 -2.58
CA THR A 268 4.83 -4.58 -3.99
C THR A 268 6.34 -4.65 -4.20
N ILE A 269 6.80 -5.71 -4.86
CA ILE A 269 8.18 -5.91 -5.28
C ILE A 269 8.24 -6.10 -6.79
N LEU A 270 9.36 -5.76 -7.40
CA LEU A 270 9.74 -6.19 -8.73
C LEU A 270 10.79 -7.28 -8.58
N GLU A 271 10.48 -8.48 -9.04
CA GLU A 271 11.45 -9.57 -9.19
C GLU A 271 11.84 -9.71 -10.66
N LEU A 272 13.13 -9.88 -10.93
CA LEU A 272 13.70 -10.01 -12.28
C LEU A 272 14.83 -11.03 -12.28
N TYR A 273 14.79 -12.00 -13.21
CA TYR A 273 15.82 -13.01 -13.40
C TYR A 273 16.27 -13.04 -14.85
N VAL A 274 17.61 -13.02 -15.07
CA VAL A 274 18.21 -12.96 -16.41
C VAL A 274 19.31 -13.99 -16.53
N ALA A 275 19.14 -14.93 -17.46
CA ALA A 275 20.12 -15.96 -17.77
C ALA A 275 21.40 -15.37 -18.40
N TYR A 276 22.52 -16.07 -18.21
CA TYR A 276 23.85 -15.72 -18.73
C TYR A 276 24.38 -14.37 -18.24
N LYS A 277 23.92 -13.95 -17.04
CA LYS A 277 24.34 -12.72 -16.35
C LYS A 277 24.82 -13.04 -14.94
N ASP A 278 25.59 -12.10 -14.37
CA ASP A 278 26.08 -12.16 -13.00
C ASP A 278 25.69 -10.89 -12.21
N TYR A 279 26.03 -10.86 -10.92
CA TYR A 279 25.66 -9.75 -10.05
C TYR A 279 26.31 -8.42 -10.41
N PHE A 280 27.47 -8.40 -11.07
CA PHE A 280 28.07 -7.16 -11.57
C PHE A 280 27.23 -6.53 -12.68
N TRP A 281 26.81 -7.35 -13.64
CA TRP A 281 25.90 -6.91 -14.68
C TRP A 281 24.57 -6.42 -14.11
N MET A 282 24.09 -7.07 -13.04
CA MET A 282 22.84 -6.67 -12.39
C MET A 282 22.98 -5.33 -11.65
N MET A 283 24.15 -4.99 -11.10
CA MET A 283 24.42 -3.66 -10.55
C MET A 283 24.28 -2.58 -11.65
N ASP A 284 24.89 -2.78 -12.81
CA ASP A 284 24.82 -1.81 -13.92
C ASP A 284 23.39 -1.65 -14.45
N LEU A 285 22.61 -2.73 -14.51
CA LEU A 285 21.18 -2.67 -14.85
C LEU A 285 20.39 -1.87 -13.83
N THR A 286 20.64 -2.11 -12.54
CA THR A 286 19.95 -1.46 -11.43
C THR A 286 20.23 0.04 -11.40
N GLU A 287 21.48 0.46 -11.56
CA GLU A 287 21.85 1.87 -11.67
C GLU A 287 21.12 2.55 -12.83
N SER A 288 21.18 1.95 -14.01
CA SER A 288 20.53 2.49 -15.22
C SER A 288 19.01 2.59 -15.07
N LEU A 289 18.38 1.61 -14.42
CA LEU A 289 16.94 1.58 -14.20
C LEU A 289 16.51 2.69 -13.23
N ILE A 290 17.17 2.78 -12.07
CA ILE A 290 16.80 3.74 -11.01
C ILE A 290 17.10 5.18 -11.46
N GLU A 291 18.23 5.44 -12.09
CA GLU A 291 18.56 6.75 -12.66
C GLU A 291 17.49 7.17 -13.69
N LYS A 292 17.09 6.25 -14.59
CA LYS A 292 16.05 6.50 -15.58
C LYS A 292 14.71 6.83 -14.92
N VAL A 293 14.30 6.09 -13.90
CA VAL A 293 13.07 6.37 -13.14
C VAL A 293 13.12 7.77 -12.53
N CYS A 294 14.24 8.13 -11.91
CA CYS A 294 14.42 9.44 -11.29
C CYS A 294 14.33 10.58 -12.33
N ILE A 295 14.99 10.46 -13.47
CA ILE A 295 14.96 11.46 -14.55
C ILE A 295 13.56 11.58 -15.15
N GLU A 296 12.90 10.46 -15.46
CA GLU A 296 11.59 10.44 -16.09
C GLU A 296 10.50 11.06 -15.19
N LEU A 297 10.64 10.89 -13.87
CA LEU A 297 9.68 11.43 -12.90
C LEU A 297 9.97 12.88 -12.54
N ASN A 298 11.23 13.22 -12.27
CA ASN A 298 11.65 14.47 -11.64
C ASN A 298 12.45 15.40 -12.57
N GLY A 299 12.79 14.98 -13.79
CA GLY A 299 13.58 15.75 -14.76
C GLY A 299 15.07 15.91 -14.42
N LYS A 300 15.55 15.31 -13.33
CA LYS A 300 16.92 15.43 -12.81
C LYS A 300 17.28 14.22 -11.94
N THR A 301 18.59 14.00 -11.70
CA THR A 301 19.07 12.90 -10.83
C THR A 301 19.13 13.26 -9.36
N LYS A 302 19.25 14.55 -9.02
CA LYS A 302 19.29 15.03 -7.63
C LYS A 302 17.91 15.41 -7.15
N ILE A 303 17.40 14.71 -6.16
CA ILE A 303 16.08 14.99 -5.58
C ILE A 303 16.16 15.17 -4.07
N GLN A 304 15.24 15.98 -3.55
CA GLN A 304 15.07 16.15 -2.11
C GLN A 304 14.29 14.96 -1.55
N TYR A 305 14.78 14.37 -0.48
CA TYR A 305 14.05 13.41 0.33
C TYR A 305 14.16 13.82 1.81
N ASP A 306 13.01 14.21 2.39
CA ASP A 306 12.97 14.86 3.70
C ASP A 306 13.96 16.04 3.74
N SER A 307 14.87 16.06 4.71
CA SER A 307 15.90 17.10 4.87
C SER A 307 17.18 16.88 4.04
N LYS A 308 17.27 15.77 3.28
CA LYS A 308 18.50 15.34 2.58
C LYS A 308 18.38 15.48 1.07
N LEU A 309 19.48 15.83 0.41
CA LEU A 309 19.60 15.76 -1.05
C LEU A 309 20.26 14.45 -1.44
N ILE A 310 19.59 13.65 -2.28
CA ILE A 310 20.08 12.36 -2.75
C ILE A 310 20.36 12.46 -4.24
N ASP A 311 21.56 12.00 -4.66
CA ASP A 311 21.95 11.94 -6.07
C ASP A 311 21.84 10.52 -6.61
N PHE A 312 20.94 10.30 -7.56
CA PHE A 312 20.70 9.02 -8.22
C PHE A 312 21.54 8.84 -9.51
N LYS A 313 22.55 9.68 -9.70
CA LYS A 313 23.42 9.59 -10.88
C LYS A 313 24.38 8.40 -10.74
N ALA A 314 24.40 7.53 -11.74
CA ALA A 314 25.40 6.45 -11.83
C ALA A 314 26.82 6.99 -12.11
N PRO A 315 27.91 6.27 -11.73
CA PRO A 315 27.90 5.00 -11.01
C PRO A 315 27.70 5.17 -9.50
N TYR A 316 27.11 4.15 -8.83
CA TYR A 316 26.93 4.13 -7.38
C TYR A 316 28.19 3.62 -6.66
N GLU A 317 28.36 4.04 -5.39
CA GLU A 317 29.43 3.53 -4.53
C GLU A 317 29.26 2.02 -4.29
N LYS A 318 30.38 1.28 -4.22
CA LYS A 318 30.41 -0.15 -3.90
C LYS A 318 31.33 -0.34 -2.70
N ILE A 319 30.87 -1.04 -1.67
CA ILE A 319 31.66 -1.37 -0.48
C ILE A 319 31.27 -2.78 0.01
N SER A 320 32.28 -3.59 0.39
CA SER A 320 31.98 -4.91 0.95
C SER A 320 31.32 -4.78 2.33
N MET A 321 30.52 -5.77 2.73
CA MET A 321 29.86 -5.78 4.03
C MET A 321 30.88 -5.67 5.17
N PHE A 322 31.97 -6.41 5.10
CA PHE A 322 33.02 -6.36 6.11
C PHE A 322 33.77 -5.02 6.15
N ASP A 323 34.06 -4.42 4.99
CA ASP A 323 34.68 -3.10 4.94
C ASP A 323 33.73 -2.01 5.46
N ALA A 324 32.44 -2.12 5.22
CA ALA A 324 31.44 -1.23 5.76
C ALA A 324 31.38 -1.31 7.29
N ILE A 325 31.34 -2.52 7.85
CA ILE A 325 31.36 -2.74 9.29
C ILE A 325 32.65 -2.18 9.89
N LYS A 326 33.81 -2.51 9.32
CA LYS A 326 35.11 -1.99 9.75
C LYS A 326 35.17 -0.46 9.71
N LYS A 327 34.68 0.15 8.63
CA LYS A 327 34.64 1.61 8.42
C LYS A 327 33.84 2.34 9.51
N PHE A 328 32.69 1.80 9.90
CA PHE A 328 31.77 2.50 10.80
C PHE A 328 31.84 2.07 12.27
N THR A 329 32.41 0.89 12.55
CA THR A 329 32.51 0.37 13.92
C THR A 329 33.96 0.32 14.43
N GLY A 330 34.95 0.26 13.54
CA GLY A 330 36.37 0.05 13.87
C GLY A 330 36.74 -1.42 14.04
N TYR A 331 35.76 -2.35 14.06
CA TYR A 331 36.02 -3.78 14.22
C TYR A 331 36.18 -4.48 12.86
N ASP A 332 37.25 -5.26 12.73
CA ASP A 332 37.44 -6.16 11.60
C ASP A 332 36.89 -7.56 11.97
N ILE A 333 35.69 -7.85 11.52
CA ILE A 333 34.99 -9.09 11.88
C ILE A 333 35.21 -10.23 10.87
N SER A 334 36.04 -10.03 9.83
CA SER A 334 36.16 -10.96 8.70
C SER A 334 36.72 -12.35 9.04
N ARG A 335 37.27 -12.52 10.24
CA ARG A 335 37.86 -13.79 10.73
C ARG A 335 37.36 -14.20 12.11
N MET A 336 36.31 -13.58 12.59
CA MET A 336 35.77 -13.81 13.92
C MET A 336 34.79 -14.96 13.91
N ASP A 337 34.82 -15.76 14.98
CA ASP A 337 33.83 -16.80 15.21
C ASP A 337 32.55 -16.25 15.86
N GLU A 338 31.54 -17.12 16.02
CA GLU A 338 30.25 -16.74 16.61
C GLU A 338 30.36 -16.15 18.02
N ASN A 339 31.28 -16.67 18.87
CA ASN A 339 31.47 -16.17 20.25
C ASN A 339 32.09 -14.78 20.25
N GLU A 340 33.04 -14.52 19.37
CA GLU A 340 33.66 -13.22 19.19
C GLU A 340 32.65 -12.19 18.67
N LEU A 341 31.80 -12.57 17.70
CA LEU A 341 30.72 -11.73 17.19
C LEU A 341 29.69 -11.38 18.29
N ARG A 342 29.29 -12.36 19.12
CA ARG A 342 28.40 -12.12 20.28
C ARG A 342 29.01 -11.11 21.27
N LYS A 343 30.32 -11.23 21.51
CA LYS A 343 31.03 -10.26 22.38
C LYS A 343 30.96 -8.85 21.80
N ILE A 344 31.20 -8.70 20.50
CA ILE A 344 31.10 -7.39 19.82
C ILE A 344 29.67 -6.85 19.89
N CYS A 345 28.66 -7.67 19.66
CA CYS A 345 27.26 -7.25 19.81
C CYS A 345 27.00 -6.70 21.22
N ASN A 346 27.48 -7.41 22.26
CA ASN A 346 27.36 -6.96 23.65
C ASN A 346 28.11 -5.63 23.91
N ASP A 347 29.35 -5.52 23.43
CA ASP A 347 30.17 -4.28 23.57
C ASP A 347 29.49 -3.09 22.89
N MET A 348 28.75 -3.33 21.82
CA MET A 348 27.99 -2.30 21.08
C MET A 348 26.57 -2.08 21.59
N SER A 349 26.14 -2.80 22.64
CA SER A 349 24.76 -2.80 23.16
C SER A 349 23.73 -3.17 22.08
N ILE A 350 24.04 -4.20 21.29
CA ILE A 350 23.12 -4.80 20.30
C ILE A 350 22.46 -5.99 20.99
N GLU A 351 21.14 -6.01 21.02
CA GLU A 351 20.37 -7.14 21.57
C GLU A 351 20.49 -8.34 20.64
N VAL A 352 20.93 -9.48 21.19
CA VAL A 352 21.07 -10.75 20.49
C VAL A 352 20.58 -11.88 21.39
N ASP A 353 19.95 -12.88 20.81
CA ASP A 353 19.49 -14.09 21.51
C ASP A 353 20.34 -15.31 21.14
N GLU A 354 20.16 -16.41 21.88
CA GLU A 354 20.96 -17.63 21.72
C GLU A 354 20.69 -18.37 20.40
N SER A 355 19.56 -18.12 19.73
CA SER A 355 19.20 -18.73 18.45
C SER A 355 19.92 -18.10 17.25
N MET A 356 20.49 -16.91 17.40
CA MET A 356 21.20 -16.20 16.34
C MET A 356 22.54 -16.85 16.03
N GLY A 357 22.69 -17.43 14.85
CA GLY A 357 23.97 -17.89 14.33
C GLY A 357 24.82 -16.75 13.77
N GLU A 358 26.03 -17.09 13.27
CA GLU A 358 27.01 -16.14 12.72
C GLU A 358 26.40 -15.11 11.76
N GLY A 359 25.61 -15.56 10.77
CA GLY A 359 24.98 -14.67 9.78
C GLY A 359 24.06 -13.63 10.42
N LYS A 360 23.19 -14.02 11.35
CA LYS A 360 22.28 -13.08 12.04
C LYS A 360 23.03 -12.11 12.96
N LEU A 361 24.13 -12.50 13.55
CA LEU A 361 24.98 -11.62 14.35
C LEU A 361 25.67 -10.55 13.50
N ILE A 362 26.20 -10.93 12.33
CA ILE A 362 26.79 -9.99 11.36
C ILE A 362 25.72 -9.01 10.88
N ASP A 363 24.53 -9.50 10.54
CA ASP A 363 23.40 -8.70 10.11
C ASP A 363 22.97 -7.69 11.19
N ALA A 364 22.86 -8.12 12.45
CA ALA A 364 22.54 -7.26 13.57
C ALA A 364 23.56 -6.13 13.78
N ILE A 365 24.87 -6.41 13.62
CA ILE A 365 25.94 -5.41 13.69
C ILE A 365 25.76 -4.42 12.54
N PHE A 366 25.59 -4.90 11.31
CA PHE A 366 25.45 -4.07 10.11
C PHE A 366 24.19 -3.17 10.21
N GLY A 367 23.03 -3.75 10.48
CA GLY A 367 21.76 -3.03 10.59
C GLY A 367 21.78 -1.95 11.69
N SER A 368 22.36 -2.29 12.86
CA SER A 368 22.43 -1.32 13.97
C SER A 368 23.40 -0.16 13.72
N LYS A 369 24.54 -0.41 13.09
CA LYS A 369 25.68 0.55 13.06
C LYS A 369 25.97 1.13 11.67
N CYS A 370 25.60 0.46 10.59
CA CYS A 370 26.03 0.83 9.24
C CYS A 370 24.90 1.36 8.34
N GLU A 371 23.75 0.70 8.29
CA GLU A 371 22.67 1.00 7.31
C GLU A 371 22.32 2.49 7.22
N LYS A 372 22.08 3.14 8.36
CA LYS A 372 21.68 4.57 8.43
C LYS A 372 22.75 5.55 7.95
N LYS A 373 23.97 5.06 7.66
CA LYS A 373 25.08 5.89 7.17
C LYS A 373 25.05 6.07 5.64
N PHE A 374 24.37 5.20 4.93
CA PHE A 374 24.28 5.22 3.48
C PHE A 374 23.15 6.15 3.01
N ILE A 375 23.49 7.39 2.69
CA ILE A 375 22.50 8.39 2.25
C ILE A 375 22.30 8.34 0.74
N ASN A 376 23.39 8.42 -0.04
CA ASN A 376 23.36 8.21 -1.49
C ASN A 376 23.30 6.72 -1.83
N PRO A 377 22.83 6.36 -3.04
CA PRO A 377 22.80 4.98 -3.49
C PRO A 377 24.17 4.32 -3.33
N THR A 378 24.22 3.24 -2.56
CA THR A 378 25.44 2.48 -2.27
C THR A 378 25.14 0.99 -2.32
N PHE A 379 25.91 0.24 -3.11
CA PHE A 379 25.88 -1.21 -3.10
C PHE A 379 26.75 -1.74 -1.97
N ILE A 380 26.13 -2.53 -1.10
CA ILE A 380 26.83 -3.37 -0.14
C ILE A 380 27.02 -4.72 -0.82
N ILE A 381 28.26 -5.18 -0.97
CA ILE A 381 28.60 -6.37 -1.75
C ILE A 381 29.28 -7.44 -0.89
N ASP A 382 29.39 -8.65 -1.44
CA ASP A 382 30.20 -9.75 -0.91
C ASP A 382 29.75 -10.20 0.50
N TYR A 383 28.49 -10.63 0.58
CA TYR A 383 27.87 -11.12 1.79
C TYR A 383 28.44 -12.48 2.25
N PRO A 384 28.51 -12.75 3.57
CA PRO A 384 28.87 -14.07 4.07
C PRO A 384 27.95 -15.19 3.54
N LYS A 385 28.54 -16.37 3.32
CA LYS A 385 27.80 -17.56 2.83
C LYS A 385 26.67 -17.96 3.77
N SER A 386 26.85 -17.79 5.09
CA SER A 386 25.86 -18.08 6.12
C SER A 386 24.58 -17.25 6.05
N MET A 387 24.64 -16.07 5.40
CA MET A 387 23.49 -15.16 5.21
C MET A 387 22.76 -15.34 3.88
N SER A 388 23.22 -16.23 3.00
CA SER A 388 22.82 -16.18 1.58
C SER A 388 22.53 -17.59 1.03
N PRO A 389 21.45 -18.25 1.45
CA PRO A 389 21.19 -19.66 1.12
C PRO A 389 20.90 -19.94 -0.35
N LEU A 390 20.48 -18.94 -1.14
CA LEU A 390 20.11 -19.07 -2.55
C LEU A 390 21.14 -18.48 -3.52
N THR A 391 22.26 -17.96 -2.98
CA THR A 391 23.26 -17.22 -3.73
C THR A 391 24.48 -18.05 -4.09
N LYS A 392 25.03 -17.84 -5.30
CA LYS A 392 26.27 -18.50 -5.76
C LYS A 392 27.45 -18.11 -4.88
N GLN A 393 28.31 -19.10 -4.55
CA GLN A 393 29.57 -18.86 -3.88
C GLN A 393 30.42 -17.86 -4.68
N HIS A 394 31.07 -16.93 -3.97
CA HIS A 394 31.92 -15.92 -4.60
C HIS A 394 33.12 -16.56 -5.32
N ARG A 395 33.42 -16.08 -6.53
CA ARG A 395 34.41 -16.67 -7.46
C ARG A 395 35.86 -16.69 -6.94
N SER A 396 36.18 -15.84 -5.95
CA SER A 396 37.56 -15.74 -5.41
C SER A 396 37.64 -15.97 -3.89
N ASN A 397 36.53 -16.05 -3.15
CA ASN A 397 36.50 -16.29 -1.71
C ASN A 397 35.37 -17.23 -1.34
N PRO A 398 35.64 -18.50 -0.93
CA PRO A 398 34.62 -19.50 -0.66
C PRO A 398 33.73 -19.21 0.55
N ASN A 399 34.12 -18.27 1.42
CA ASN A 399 33.34 -17.87 2.60
C ASN A 399 32.32 -16.78 2.28
N LEU A 400 32.38 -16.20 1.08
CA LEU A 400 31.49 -15.14 0.61
C LEU A 400 30.58 -15.61 -0.51
N THR A 401 29.62 -14.78 -0.85
CA THR A 401 28.70 -14.99 -1.97
C THR A 401 28.66 -13.77 -2.90
N GLU A 402 28.34 -14.01 -4.17
CA GLU A 402 28.12 -12.96 -5.17
C GLU A 402 26.75 -12.32 -4.98
N ARG A 403 26.60 -11.52 -3.92
CA ARG A 403 25.37 -10.81 -3.52
C ARG A 403 25.64 -9.34 -3.34
N PHE A 404 24.66 -8.53 -3.67
CA PHE A 404 24.62 -7.14 -3.24
C PHE A 404 23.24 -6.76 -2.71
N GLU A 405 23.22 -5.80 -1.83
CA GLU A 405 22.05 -5.02 -1.50
C GLU A 405 22.30 -3.55 -1.83
N LEU A 406 21.26 -2.87 -2.34
CA LEU A 406 21.31 -1.43 -2.60
C LEU A 406 20.67 -0.67 -1.47
N PHE A 407 21.47 0.12 -0.75
CA PHE A 407 21.00 1.01 0.30
C PHE A 407 20.88 2.45 -0.21
N ILE A 408 19.77 3.11 0.12
CA ILE A 408 19.53 4.54 -0.15
C ILE A 408 18.83 5.14 1.07
N ASN A 409 19.42 6.16 1.64
CA ASN A 409 18.93 6.83 2.86
C ASN A 409 18.66 5.86 4.03
N GLY A 410 19.53 4.86 4.19
CA GLY A 410 19.42 3.85 5.23
C GLY A 410 18.28 2.85 5.03
N MET A 411 17.77 2.73 3.84
CA MET A 411 16.76 1.73 3.45
C MET A 411 17.33 0.79 2.40
N GLU A 412 17.18 -0.49 2.60
CA GLU A 412 17.38 -1.51 1.57
C GLU A 412 16.30 -1.32 0.49
N ILE A 413 16.73 -1.03 -0.74
CA ILE A 413 15.87 -0.81 -1.90
C ILE A 413 15.84 -2.02 -2.82
N ALA A 414 16.98 -2.72 -2.94
CA ALA A 414 17.09 -3.90 -3.79
C ALA A 414 18.07 -4.90 -3.18
N ASN A 415 17.82 -6.20 -3.48
CA ASN A 415 18.67 -7.33 -3.12
C ASN A 415 18.85 -8.19 -4.37
N ALA A 416 20.10 -8.52 -4.71
CA ALA A 416 20.41 -9.23 -5.94
C ALA A 416 21.66 -10.07 -5.79
N TYR A 417 21.74 -11.11 -6.63
CA TYR A 417 22.89 -11.99 -6.63
C TYR A 417 23.07 -12.78 -7.94
N SER A 418 24.26 -13.38 -8.09
CA SER A 418 24.44 -14.51 -9.01
C SER A 418 23.76 -15.72 -8.39
N GLU A 419 22.84 -16.36 -9.12
CA GLU A 419 22.00 -17.44 -8.61
C GLU A 419 22.78 -18.73 -8.35
N LEU A 420 22.47 -19.39 -7.23
CA LEU A 420 22.96 -20.73 -6.99
C LEU A 420 22.23 -21.70 -7.92
N ASN A 421 22.99 -22.33 -8.82
CA ASN A 421 22.48 -23.25 -9.83
C ASN A 421 23.06 -24.68 -9.70
N ASP A 422 23.77 -24.95 -8.61
CA ASP A 422 24.24 -26.29 -8.25
C ASP A 422 23.19 -26.94 -7.33
N PRO A 423 22.49 -28.00 -7.79
CA PRO A 423 21.44 -28.63 -6.99
C PRO A 423 21.96 -29.29 -5.70
N ILE A 424 23.22 -29.74 -5.69
CA ILE A 424 23.81 -30.40 -4.52
C ILE A 424 24.13 -29.36 -3.43
N ASP A 425 24.84 -28.28 -3.79
CA ASP A 425 25.09 -27.15 -2.86
C ASP A 425 23.76 -26.53 -2.38
N GLN A 426 22.76 -26.43 -3.27
CA GLN A 426 21.46 -25.87 -2.89
C GLN A 426 20.72 -26.74 -1.85
N LEU A 427 20.74 -28.05 -2.02
CA LEU A 427 20.14 -28.97 -1.06
C LEU A 427 20.84 -28.88 0.31
N GLU A 428 22.18 -28.89 0.32
CA GLU A 428 22.98 -28.75 1.55
C GLU A 428 22.62 -27.45 2.29
N ARG A 429 22.44 -26.34 1.56
CA ARG A 429 22.07 -25.06 2.17
C ARG A 429 20.65 -25.07 2.74
N PHE A 430 19.71 -25.71 2.08
CA PHE A 430 18.36 -25.88 2.62
C PHE A 430 18.34 -26.78 3.87
N GLU A 431 19.15 -27.84 3.91
CA GLU A 431 19.31 -28.67 5.11
C GLU A 431 19.89 -27.87 6.27
N ASN A 432 20.88 -27.00 6.01
CA ASN A 432 21.42 -26.10 7.04
C ASN A 432 20.36 -25.10 7.55
N GLN A 433 19.50 -24.56 6.67
CA GLN A 433 18.38 -23.71 7.07
C GLN A 433 17.38 -24.48 7.96
N LEU A 434 17.06 -25.72 7.62
CA LEU A 434 16.17 -26.56 8.41
C LEU A 434 16.73 -26.79 9.83
N GLU A 435 18.06 -26.97 9.99
CA GLU A 435 18.69 -27.10 11.31
C GLU A 435 18.59 -25.80 12.14
N LEU A 436 18.66 -24.61 11.50
CA LEU A 436 18.39 -23.34 12.17
C LEU A 436 16.94 -23.23 12.62
N GLY A 437 15.98 -23.69 11.81
CA GLY A 437 14.57 -23.76 12.17
C GLY A 437 14.31 -24.65 13.39
N LYS A 438 14.99 -25.80 13.50
CA LYS A 438 14.91 -26.69 14.69
C LYS A 438 15.46 -26.03 15.95
N LYS A 439 16.39 -25.07 15.83
CA LYS A 439 16.94 -24.30 16.96
C LYS A 439 16.03 -23.10 17.35
N GLY A 440 14.89 -22.92 16.68
CA GLY A 440 13.91 -21.89 17.01
C GLY A 440 13.91 -20.68 16.08
N ASP A 441 14.58 -20.76 14.93
CA ASP A 441 14.49 -19.72 13.91
C ASP A 441 13.21 -19.87 13.09
N ASP A 442 12.17 -19.12 13.45
CA ASP A 442 10.84 -19.14 12.79
C ASP A 442 10.85 -18.59 11.35
N GLU A 443 11.96 -18.00 10.91
CA GLU A 443 12.14 -17.41 9.57
C GLU A 443 12.98 -18.31 8.65
N ALA A 444 13.48 -19.44 9.16
CA ALA A 444 14.28 -20.37 8.39
C ALA A 444 13.48 -20.96 7.21
N MET A 445 14.14 -21.10 6.06
CA MET A 445 13.51 -21.59 4.84
C MET A 445 13.13 -23.07 4.92
N PHE A 446 12.01 -23.41 4.29
CA PHE A 446 11.59 -24.78 4.06
C PHE A 446 12.31 -25.40 2.85
N ILE A 447 12.46 -26.72 2.85
CA ILE A 447 13.02 -27.43 1.69
C ILE A 447 11.93 -27.59 0.63
N ASP A 448 12.12 -26.97 -0.55
CA ASP A 448 11.31 -27.21 -1.75
C ASP A 448 12.03 -28.25 -2.64
N MET A 449 11.66 -29.53 -2.49
CA MET A 449 12.22 -30.63 -3.27
C MET A 449 11.87 -30.54 -4.77
N ASP A 450 10.77 -29.89 -5.14
CA ASP A 450 10.42 -29.67 -6.55
C ASP A 450 11.34 -28.61 -7.18
N PHE A 451 11.75 -27.60 -6.41
CA PHE A 451 12.76 -26.66 -6.83
C PHE A 451 14.12 -27.32 -7.03
N ILE A 452 14.58 -28.16 -6.05
CA ILE A 452 15.83 -28.93 -6.20
C ILE A 452 15.79 -29.77 -7.47
N LYS A 453 14.72 -30.55 -7.67
CA LYS A 453 14.53 -31.36 -8.87
C LYS A 453 14.54 -30.51 -10.15
N SER A 454 14.01 -29.29 -10.14
CA SER A 454 14.09 -28.40 -11.28
C SER A 454 15.54 -28.01 -11.61
N LEU A 455 16.37 -27.72 -10.60
CA LEU A 455 17.78 -27.43 -10.78
C LEU A 455 18.57 -28.61 -11.35
N GLU A 456 18.18 -29.87 -11.04
CA GLU A 456 18.80 -31.08 -11.61
C GLU A 456 18.60 -31.19 -13.13
N TYR A 457 17.54 -30.55 -13.70
CA TYR A 457 17.38 -30.43 -15.16
C TYR A 457 18.28 -29.38 -15.78
N GLY A 458 18.91 -28.52 -14.97
CA GLY A 458 19.90 -27.54 -15.39
C GLY A 458 19.34 -26.12 -15.47
N MET A 459 19.82 -25.25 -14.60
CA MET A 459 19.63 -23.80 -14.68
C MET A 459 20.91 -23.15 -15.20
N PRO A 460 20.87 -22.35 -16.29
CA PRO A 460 22.05 -21.63 -16.77
C PRO A 460 22.55 -20.64 -15.70
N PRO A 461 23.81 -20.16 -15.78
CA PRO A 461 24.24 -19.03 -14.96
C PRO A 461 23.23 -17.89 -15.07
N THR A 462 22.72 -17.42 -13.95
CA THR A 462 21.60 -16.47 -13.90
C THR A 462 21.88 -15.43 -12.82
N SER A 463 21.44 -14.21 -13.03
CA SER A 463 21.39 -13.20 -11.98
C SER A 463 19.95 -12.76 -11.75
N GLY A 464 19.57 -12.69 -10.48
CA GLY A 464 18.26 -12.23 -10.03
C GLY A 464 18.34 -10.98 -9.16
N ILE A 465 17.25 -10.23 -9.11
CA ILE A 465 17.09 -9.04 -8.26
C ILE A 465 15.65 -8.89 -7.82
N GLY A 466 15.46 -8.60 -6.53
CA GLY A 466 14.23 -8.09 -5.97
C GLY A 466 14.36 -6.59 -5.67
N ILE A 467 13.45 -5.76 -6.17
CA ILE A 467 13.40 -4.31 -5.90
C ILE A 467 12.13 -3.98 -5.15
N GLY A 468 12.24 -3.48 -3.92
CA GLY A 468 11.13 -3.01 -3.10
C GLY A 468 10.49 -1.76 -3.70
N LEU A 469 9.44 -1.93 -4.51
CA LEU A 469 8.82 -0.83 -5.26
C LEU A 469 8.19 0.21 -4.34
N ASP A 470 7.57 -0.20 -3.25
CA ASP A 470 6.96 0.75 -2.33
C ASP A 470 8.02 1.68 -1.72
N ARG A 471 9.19 1.15 -1.32
CA ARG A 471 10.32 1.94 -0.80
C ARG A 471 10.92 2.85 -1.90
N LEU A 472 11.09 2.35 -3.12
CA LEU A 472 11.55 3.17 -4.24
C LEU A 472 10.59 4.32 -4.53
N ILE A 473 9.28 4.07 -4.49
CA ILE A 473 8.24 5.09 -4.68
C ILE A 473 8.28 6.12 -3.54
N MET A 474 8.48 5.71 -2.28
CA MET A 474 8.67 6.63 -1.16
C MET A 474 9.80 7.62 -1.45
N LEU A 475 10.97 7.13 -1.87
CA LEU A 475 12.12 7.98 -2.23
C LEU A 475 11.79 8.94 -3.37
N MET A 476 11.24 8.42 -4.46
CA MET A 476 10.97 9.19 -5.69
C MET A 476 9.86 10.23 -5.52
N THR A 477 8.98 10.05 -4.53
CA THR A 477 7.83 10.96 -4.26
C THR A 477 7.99 11.76 -2.96
N ASN A 478 9.14 11.68 -2.30
CA ASN A 478 9.42 12.33 -1.03
C ASN A 478 8.40 11.98 0.06
N GLN A 479 8.12 10.69 0.22
CA GLN A 479 7.25 10.20 1.29
C GLN A 479 8.05 9.42 2.33
N THR A 480 7.90 9.77 3.60
CA THR A 480 8.69 9.20 4.72
C THR A 480 8.02 7.98 5.37
N SER A 481 6.87 7.56 4.84
CA SER A 481 6.15 6.37 5.30
C SER A 481 5.56 5.58 4.14
N ILE A 482 5.67 4.26 4.20
CA ILE A 482 5.07 3.34 3.22
C ILE A 482 3.54 3.51 3.13
N GLN A 483 2.89 3.92 4.21
CA GLN A 483 1.45 4.17 4.25
C GLN A 483 1.02 5.32 3.34
N GLU A 484 1.90 6.27 3.05
CA GLU A 484 1.61 7.38 2.12
C GLU A 484 1.56 6.92 0.66
N VAL A 485 2.28 5.86 0.31
CA VAL A 485 2.36 5.34 -1.06
C VAL A 485 1.46 4.13 -1.32
N LEU A 486 0.72 3.68 -0.31
CA LEU A 486 -0.31 2.64 -0.40
C LEU A 486 -1.70 3.27 -0.34
N PHE A 487 -2.62 2.84 -1.23
CA PHE A 487 -4.00 3.34 -1.16
C PHE A 487 -4.69 2.96 0.15
N PHE A 488 -4.57 1.71 0.55
CA PHE A 488 -5.19 1.17 1.76
C PHE A 488 -4.14 0.36 2.54
N PRO A 489 -3.28 1.04 3.33
CA PRO A 489 -2.32 0.35 4.16
C PRO A 489 -3.02 -0.45 5.26
N GLN A 490 -2.40 -1.53 5.70
CA GLN A 490 -2.87 -2.25 6.87
C GLN A 490 -2.77 -1.34 8.10
N MET A 491 -3.86 -1.26 8.88
CA MET A 491 -3.93 -0.41 10.07
C MET A 491 -4.13 -1.26 11.32
N LYS A 492 -3.49 -0.86 12.42
CA LYS A 492 -3.78 -1.48 13.72
C LYS A 492 -5.26 -1.26 14.06
N PRO A 493 -5.96 -2.22 14.70
CA PRO A 493 -7.31 -2.00 15.20
C PRO A 493 -7.37 -0.75 16.09
N LEU A 494 -8.46 -0.01 16.03
CA LEU A 494 -8.68 1.05 17.01
C LEU A 494 -8.71 0.42 18.41
N ARG A 495 -8.12 1.08 19.40
CA ARG A 495 -8.00 0.56 20.78
C ARG A 495 -9.33 0.09 21.38
N ASN A 496 -10.46 0.57 20.85
CA ASN A 496 -11.81 0.24 21.30
C ASN A 496 -12.55 -0.77 20.40
N GLU A 497 -11.94 -1.27 19.34
CA GLU A 497 -12.51 -2.33 18.52
C GLU A 497 -11.75 -3.63 18.77
N PRO A 498 -12.23 -4.49 19.66
CA PRO A 498 -11.63 -5.80 19.88
C PRO A 498 -11.73 -6.61 18.58
N VAL A 499 -10.60 -7.16 18.17
CA VAL A 499 -10.56 -8.08 17.02
C VAL A 499 -11.35 -9.33 17.39
N ILE A 500 -12.49 -9.51 16.77
CA ILE A 500 -13.38 -10.67 16.94
C ILE A 500 -13.69 -11.29 15.59
N SER A 501 -13.97 -12.59 15.60
CA SER A 501 -14.35 -13.34 14.40
C SER A 501 -15.59 -12.74 13.73
N ASN A 502 -15.77 -12.95 12.42
CA ASN A 502 -16.92 -12.44 11.69
C ASN A 502 -18.25 -12.93 12.28
N ASP A 503 -18.32 -14.20 12.69
CA ASP A 503 -19.50 -14.75 13.35
C ASP A 503 -19.76 -14.09 14.71
N ALA A 504 -18.70 -13.81 15.48
CA ALA A 504 -18.80 -13.08 16.74
C ALA A 504 -19.29 -11.63 16.52
N LYS A 505 -18.87 -10.96 15.43
CA LYS A 505 -19.40 -9.64 15.03
C LYS A 505 -20.91 -9.69 14.73
N ILE A 506 -21.37 -10.72 14.03
CA ILE A 506 -22.80 -10.90 13.73
C ILE A 506 -23.60 -11.06 15.01
N VAL A 507 -23.11 -11.91 15.95
CA VAL A 507 -23.75 -12.12 17.26
C VAL A 507 -23.79 -10.82 18.07
N LEU A 508 -22.67 -10.11 18.17
CA LEU A 508 -22.56 -8.87 18.91
C LEU A 508 -23.46 -7.77 18.36
N ASN A 509 -23.44 -7.56 17.05
CA ASN A 509 -24.28 -6.55 16.38
C ASN A 509 -25.79 -6.81 16.59
N LYS A 510 -26.20 -8.08 16.58
CA LYS A 510 -27.58 -8.46 16.82
C LYS A 510 -27.96 -8.25 18.28
N LEU A 511 -27.07 -8.58 19.21
CA LEU A 511 -27.26 -8.37 20.64
C LEU A 511 -27.31 -6.88 21.00
N GLN A 512 -26.43 -6.05 20.41
CA GLN A 512 -26.44 -4.59 20.59
C GLN A 512 -27.73 -3.93 20.14
N LYS A 513 -28.40 -4.47 19.12
CA LYS A 513 -29.71 -3.99 18.66
C LYS A 513 -30.84 -4.44 19.56
N LYS A 514 -30.72 -5.58 20.20
CA LYS A 514 -31.77 -6.21 21.00
C LYS A 514 -31.68 -5.82 22.48
N GLY A 515 -30.49 -5.51 22.95
CA GLY A 515 -30.24 -5.24 24.38
C GLY A 515 -30.17 -6.52 25.21
N GLU A 516 -30.47 -6.38 26.53
CA GLU A 516 -30.50 -7.53 27.44
C GLU A 516 -31.64 -8.47 27.09
N CYS A 517 -31.37 -9.76 26.97
CA CYS A 517 -32.38 -10.78 26.62
C CYS A 517 -32.02 -12.17 27.18
N ASP A 518 -32.97 -13.11 27.09
CA ASP A 518 -32.73 -14.49 27.48
C ASP A 518 -31.71 -15.15 26.57
N PHE A 519 -30.72 -15.78 27.18
CA PHE A 519 -29.61 -16.40 26.50
C PHE A 519 -30.02 -17.53 25.54
N ASN A 520 -30.96 -18.39 25.98
CA ASN A 520 -31.37 -19.53 25.19
C ASN A 520 -32.25 -19.13 24.02
N ILE A 521 -33.14 -18.13 24.23
CA ILE A 521 -33.94 -17.56 23.15
C ILE A 521 -33.06 -16.85 22.15
N PHE A 522 -32.08 -16.07 22.59
CA PHE A 522 -31.16 -15.39 21.70
C PHE A 522 -30.30 -16.35 20.92
N LYS A 523 -29.83 -17.45 21.54
CA LYS A 523 -29.07 -18.52 20.88
C LYS A 523 -29.87 -19.17 19.76
N SER A 524 -31.17 -19.41 19.95
CA SER A 524 -32.03 -20.05 18.95
C SER A 524 -32.24 -19.21 17.68
N GLU A 525 -31.88 -17.94 17.69
CA GLU A 525 -31.94 -17.06 16.53
C GLU A 525 -30.80 -17.24 15.54
N PHE A 526 -29.84 -18.13 15.83
CA PHE A 526 -28.68 -18.41 15.02
C PHE A 526 -28.60 -19.92 14.69
N ASP A 527 -28.29 -20.21 13.45
CA ASP A 527 -28.06 -21.59 13.00
C ASP A 527 -26.60 -21.99 13.26
N PHE A 528 -26.20 -21.98 14.56
CA PHE A 528 -24.86 -22.40 14.98
C PHE A 528 -24.93 -23.67 15.83
N SER A 529 -23.97 -24.59 15.59
CA SER A 529 -23.83 -25.74 16.49
C SER A 529 -23.49 -25.28 17.93
N ASN A 530 -23.84 -26.07 18.94
CA ASN A 530 -23.54 -25.76 20.33
C ASN A 530 -22.06 -25.45 20.55
N LYS A 531 -21.17 -26.24 19.97
CA LYS A 531 -19.70 -26.06 20.05
C LYS A 531 -19.26 -24.73 19.44
N LYS A 532 -19.85 -24.32 18.31
CA LYS A 532 -19.55 -23.04 17.68
C LYS A 532 -20.08 -21.89 18.54
N TRP A 533 -21.29 -21.97 19.05
CA TRP A 533 -21.89 -20.97 19.92
C TRP A 533 -21.06 -20.73 21.18
N ASP A 534 -20.62 -21.80 21.85
CA ASP A 534 -19.79 -21.71 23.06
C ASP A 534 -18.43 -21.06 22.78
N LYS A 535 -17.84 -21.34 21.61
CA LYS A 535 -16.61 -20.67 21.18
C LYS A 535 -16.82 -19.16 20.96
N LEU A 536 -17.88 -18.77 20.29
CA LEU A 536 -18.21 -17.36 19.99
C LEU A 536 -18.54 -16.58 21.28
N THR A 537 -19.36 -17.12 22.16
CA THR A 537 -19.71 -16.47 23.43
C THR A 537 -18.49 -16.38 24.36
N LYS A 538 -17.60 -17.38 24.36
CA LYS A 538 -16.33 -17.31 25.09
C LYS A 538 -15.42 -16.21 24.51
N GLU A 539 -15.30 -16.11 23.20
CA GLU A 539 -14.55 -15.05 22.52
C GLU A 539 -15.05 -13.66 22.91
N LEU A 540 -16.36 -13.43 22.86
CA LEU A 540 -16.97 -12.15 23.22
C LEU A 540 -16.84 -11.81 24.72
N ARG A 541 -16.93 -12.81 25.61
CA ARG A 541 -16.75 -12.60 27.06
C ARG A 541 -15.30 -12.30 27.45
N VAL A 542 -14.34 -13.02 26.89
CA VAL A 542 -12.90 -12.78 27.17
C VAL A 542 -12.49 -11.36 26.75
N LYS A 543 -13.21 -10.76 25.83
CA LYS A 543 -12.97 -9.39 25.34
C LYS A 543 -13.91 -8.34 25.97
N ASP A 544 -14.60 -8.71 27.03
CA ASP A 544 -15.53 -7.85 27.77
C ASP A 544 -16.60 -7.16 26.89
N LEU A 545 -17.04 -7.83 25.82
CA LEU A 545 -18.04 -7.31 24.88
C LEU A 545 -19.46 -7.72 25.23
N ILE A 546 -19.60 -8.81 25.97
CA ILE A 546 -20.87 -9.32 26.48
C ILE A 546 -20.72 -9.78 27.91
N SER A 547 -21.80 -9.65 28.68
CA SER A 547 -21.92 -10.28 29.99
C SER A 547 -23.07 -11.29 29.97
N ILE A 548 -22.85 -12.41 30.68
CA ILE A 548 -23.86 -13.45 30.87
C ILE A 548 -24.06 -13.59 32.37
N SER A 549 -25.30 -13.37 32.82
CA SER A 549 -25.70 -13.44 34.24
C SER A 549 -26.83 -14.43 34.42
N LYS A 550 -26.94 -15.03 35.62
CA LYS A 550 -28.03 -15.94 35.98
C LYS A 550 -28.94 -15.22 36.96
N ASN A 551 -30.21 -15.05 36.58
CA ASN A 551 -31.30 -14.68 37.50
C ASN A 551 -31.99 -15.95 37.99
N GLU A 552 -32.80 -15.86 39.06
CA GLU A 552 -33.38 -17.02 39.78
C GLU A 552 -33.91 -18.15 38.88
N ASN A 553 -34.40 -17.85 37.67
CA ASN A 553 -34.91 -18.86 36.72
C ASN A 553 -34.36 -18.77 35.28
N ASN A 554 -33.59 -17.73 34.91
CA ASN A 554 -33.18 -17.52 33.52
C ASN A 554 -31.70 -17.12 33.39
N LEU A 555 -31.06 -17.56 32.31
CA LEU A 555 -29.76 -17.10 31.91
C LEU A 555 -29.92 -15.89 30.97
N LEU A 556 -29.39 -14.74 31.35
CA LEU A 556 -29.47 -13.50 30.57
C LEU A 556 -28.15 -13.19 29.88
N ILE A 557 -28.22 -12.65 28.66
CA ILE A 557 -27.08 -12.13 27.91
C ILE A 557 -27.32 -10.66 27.55
N LYS A 558 -26.32 -9.81 27.74
CA LYS A 558 -26.36 -8.40 27.32
C LYS A 558 -25.02 -7.93 26.76
N PRO A 559 -25.02 -6.89 25.91
CA PRO A 559 -23.79 -6.19 25.54
C PRO A 559 -23.17 -5.53 26.77
N SER A 560 -21.86 -5.52 26.86
CA SER A 560 -21.11 -4.84 27.94
C SER A 560 -21.03 -3.35 27.74
#